data_db65f3a8d1fbe78c6ea8a8a97553d4f6
#
_entry.id   db65f3a8d1fbe78c6ea8a8a97553d4f6
#
_cell.length_a   1.000
_cell.length_b   1.000
_cell.length_c   1.000
_cell.angle_alpha   90.00
_cell.angle_beta   90.00
_cell.angle_gamma   90.00
#
_symmetry.space_group_name_H-M   'P 1'
#
loop_
_entity.id
_entity.type
_entity.pdbx_description
1 polymer ?
#
loop_
_entity_poly.entity_id
_entity_poly.type
_entity_poly.pdbx_seq_one_letter_code
_entity_poly.pdbx_strand_id
1 'polypeptide(L)'
;LANILVVDDDPAVRMTIQLLLERSGHRVVAAGDGRKGLAAFEAGNFDLLFLDIFMPGMDGLETMRLMLQQRPGLPIIVISGRPIGSDAMGEPDFLGMAIKLGAVRTLPKPFRPVELHAAVSSCLEAAKETSLDRGQDGDIASGT
;
A
#
# COMPACT_ATOMS: atom_id res chain seq x y z
N LEU A 1 -13.05 2.23 9.48
CA LEU A 1 -13.45 2.36 8.08
C LEU A 1 -12.40 3.12 7.28
N ALA A 2 -11.74 2.44 6.36
CA ALA A 2 -10.74 3.05 5.50
C ALA A 2 -11.09 2.84 4.03
N ASN A 3 -10.64 3.75 3.19
CA ASN A 3 -10.67 3.59 1.74
C ASN A 3 -9.33 3.02 1.29
N ILE A 4 -9.35 1.84 0.72
CA ILE A 4 -8.14 1.09 0.38
C ILE A 4 -8.11 0.79 -1.11
N LEU A 5 -6.97 1.08 -1.74
CA LEU A 5 -6.72 0.72 -3.14
C LEU A 5 -5.83 -0.52 -3.17
N VAL A 6 -6.22 -1.50 -3.96
CA VAL A 6 -5.46 -2.74 -4.14
C VAL A 6 -5.05 -2.85 -5.60
N VAL A 7 -3.75 -2.91 -5.85
CA VAL A 7 -3.18 -3.03 -7.21
C VAL A 7 -2.37 -4.30 -7.29
N ASP A 8 -2.87 -5.29 -8.01
CA ASP A 8 -2.24 -6.59 -8.20
C ASP A 8 -2.73 -7.19 -9.51
N ASP A 9 -1.82 -7.71 -10.33
CA ASP A 9 -2.19 -8.30 -11.62
C ASP A 9 -2.81 -9.70 -11.50
N ASP A 10 -2.67 -10.35 -10.34
CA ASP A 10 -3.29 -11.65 -10.10
C ASP A 10 -4.73 -11.45 -9.60
N PRO A 11 -5.74 -11.84 -10.41
CA PRO A 11 -7.14 -11.63 -10.01
C PRO A 11 -7.53 -12.40 -8.75
N ALA A 12 -6.94 -13.57 -8.50
CA ALA A 12 -7.24 -14.34 -7.29
C ALA A 12 -6.74 -13.65 -6.03
N VAL A 13 -5.52 -13.11 -6.06
CA VAL A 13 -4.95 -12.34 -4.94
C VAL A 13 -5.76 -11.07 -4.72
N ARG A 14 -6.02 -10.33 -5.78
CA ARG A 14 -6.80 -9.08 -5.75
C ARG A 14 -8.17 -9.30 -5.11
N MET A 15 -8.89 -10.33 -5.56
CA MET A 15 -10.21 -10.69 -5.04
C MET A 15 -10.16 -11.11 -3.58
N THR A 16 -9.16 -11.88 -3.19
CA THR A 16 -8.98 -12.34 -1.81
C THR A 16 -8.77 -11.16 -0.87
N ILE A 17 -7.89 -10.24 -1.22
CA ILE A 17 -7.62 -9.05 -0.41
C ILE A 17 -8.90 -8.21 -0.29
N GLN A 18 -9.54 -7.96 -1.41
CA GLN A 18 -10.78 -7.17 -1.45
C GLN A 18 -11.84 -7.76 -0.52
N LEU A 19 -12.06 -9.06 -0.62
CA LEU A 19 -13.09 -9.74 0.17
C LEU A 19 -12.80 -9.66 1.67
N LEU A 20 -11.55 -9.92 2.05
CA LEU A 20 -11.15 -9.87 3.46
C LEU A 20 -11.28 -8.46 4.04
N LEU A 21 -10.89 -7.45 3.28
CA LEU A 21 -10.96 -6.07 3.74
C LEU A 21 -12.40 -5.56 3.81
N GLU A 22 -13.23 -5.91 2.84
CA GLU A 22 -14.64 -5.53 2.86
C GLU A 22 -15.38 -6.16 4.03
N ARG A 23 -15.06 -7.41 4.37
CA ARG A 23 -15.61 -8.09 5.56
C ARG A 23 -15.25 -7.37 6.85
N SER A 24 -14.13 -6.68 6.88
CA SER A 24 -13.70 -5.88 8.03
C SER A 24 -14.27 -4.46 8.02
N GLY A 25 -15.12 -4.14 7.08
CA GLY A 25 -15.80 -2.85 7.01
C GLY A 25 -15.11 -1.77 6.20
N HIS A 26 -14.03 -2.11 5.50
CA HIS A 26 -13.32 -1.16 4.65
C HIS A 26 -13.95 -1.06 3.26
N ARG A 27 -13.74 0.06 2.61
CA ARG A 27 -14.09 0.26 1.21
C ARG A 27 -12.88 -0.03 0.36
N VAL A 28 -13.04 -0.84 -0.68
CA VAL A 28 -11.93 -1.32 -1.49
C VAL A 28 -12.19 -1.04 -2.96
N VAL A 29 -11.20 -0.45 -3.61
CA VAL A 29 -11.13 -0.36 -5.08
C VAL A 29 -9.96 -1.23 -5.51
N ALA A 30 -10.18 -2.05 -6.53
CA ALA A 30 -9.17 -2.98 -7.02
C ALA A 30 -8.80 -2.65 -8.47
N ALA A 31 -7.52 -2.72 -8.78
CA ALA A 31 -6.99 -2.48 -10.11
C ALA A 31 -6.02 -3.58 -10.50
N GLY A 32 -6.04 -3.97 -11.78
CA GLY A 32 -5.27 -5.11 -12.27
C GLY A 32 -3.88 -4.78 -12.81
N ASP A 33 -3.52 -3.52 -12.90
CA ASP A 33 -2.20 -3.11 -13.34
C ASP A 33 -1.87 -1.70 -12.84
N GLY A 34 -0.62 -1.26 -13.06
CA GLY A 34 -0.15 0.02 -12.56
C GLY A 34 -0.87 1.22 -13.14
N ARG A 35 -1.23 1.19 -14.42
CA ARG A 35 -1.97 2.28 -15.07
C ARG A 35 -3.37 2.43 -14.52
N LYS A 36 -4.08 1.31 -14.40
CA LYS A 36 -5.42 1.31 -13.80
C LYS A 36 -5.36 1.71 -12.34
N GLY A 37 -4.33 1.26 -11.63
CA GLY A 37 -4.10 1.64 -10.24
C GLY A 37 -3.88 3.14 -10.09
N LEU A 38 -3.04 3.73 -10.92
CA LEU A 38 -2.78 5.16 -10.90
C LEU A 38 -4.03 5.96 -11.25
N ALA A 39 -4.78 5.53 -12.26
CA ALA A 39 -6.04 6.18 -12.63
C ALA A 39 -7.06 6.15 -11.49
N ALA A 40 -7.21 5.00 -10.83
CA ALA A 40 -8.10 4.87 -9.67
C ALA A 40 -7.63 5.76 -8.52
N PHE A 41 -6.32 5.81 -8.27
CA PHE A 41 -5.73 6.63 -7.24
C PHE A 41 -6.03 8.12 -7.47
N GLU A 42 -5.88 8.59 -8.71
CA GLU A 42 -6.14 9.99 -9.07
C GLU A 42 -7.63 10.35 -8.99
N ALA A 43 -8.50 9.38 -9.24
CA ALA A 43 -9.95 9.58 -9.21
C ALA A 43 -10.56 9.46 -7.82
N GLY A 44 -9.85 8.90 -6.86
CA GLY A 44 -10.34 8.62 -5.52
C GLY A 44 -9.52 9.28 -4.43
N ASN A 45 -9.88 8.95 -3.19
CA ASN A 45 -9.17 9.43 -2.02
C ASN A 45 -8.96 8.23 -1.08
N PHE A 46 -7.74 7.73 -1.02
CA PHE A 46 -7.41 6.50 -0.33
C PHE A 46 -6.59 6.74 0.94
N ASP A 47 -6.82 5.93 1.95
CA ASP A 47 -6.10 5.95 3.21
C ASP A 47 -4.93 4.98 3.24
N LEU A 48 -4.94 3.98 2.35
CA LEU A 48 -3.96 2.91 2.32
C LEU A 48 -3.91 2.30 0.92
N LEU A 49 -2.71 1.89 0.49
CA LEU A 49 -2.48 1.22 -0.77
C LEU A 49 -1.84 -0.14 -0.55
N PHE A 50 -2.40 -1.18 -1.18
CA PHE A 50 -1.71 -2.45 -1.41
C PHE A 50 -1.19 -2.47 -2.83
N LEU A 51 0.08 -2.74 -3.01
CA LEU A 51 0.72 -2.68 -4.32
C LEU A 51 1.65 -3.85 -4.56
N ASP A 52 1.36 -4.63 -5.60
CA ASP A 52 2.29 -5.64 -6.09
C ASP A 52 3.38 -4.95 -6.90
N ILE A 53 4.64 -5.17 -6.53
CA ILE A 53 5.78 -4.55 -7.24
C ILE A 53 6.25 -5.35 -8.44
N PHE A 54 5.79 -6.59 -8.60
CA PHE A 54 6.19 -7.45 -9.73
C PHE A 54 5.03 -7.61 -10.71
N MET A 55 4.71 -6.52 -11.41
CA MET A 55 3.65 -6.51 -12.42
C MET A 55 4.22 -6.23 -13.81
N PRO A 56 3.66 -6.82 -14.88
CA PRO A 56 4.05 -6.46 -16.23
C PRO A 56 3.61 -5.04 -16.61
N GLY A 57 4.32 -4.43 -17.55
CA GLY A 57 4.03 -3.08 -18.01
C GLY A 57 4.61 -2.02 -17.11
N MET A 58 3.78 -1.06 -16.67
CA MET A 58 4.21 -0.09 -15.66
C MET A 58 4.44 -0.87 -14.36
N ASP A 59 5.68 -0.96 -13.93
CA ASP A 59 6.02 -1.76 -12.77
C ASP A 59 5.54 -1.13 -11.46
N GLY A 60 5.51 -1.95 -10.41
CA GLY A 60 5.02 -1.50 -9.12
C GLY A 60 5.85 -0.37 -8.51
N LEU A 61 7.17 -0.39 -8.71
CA LEU A 61 8.03 0.67 -8.19
C LEU A 61 7.75 2.01 -8.84
N GLU A 62 7.56 2.03 -10.16
CA GLU A 62 7.22 3.26 -10.87
C GLU A 62 5.84 3.78 -10.46
N THR A 63 4.88 2.89 -10.36
CA THR A 63 3.54 3.23 -9.88
C THR A 63 3.60 3.84 -8.49
N MET A 64 4.35 3.23 -7.58
CA MET A 64 4.55 3.72 -6.22
C MET A 64 5.18 5.10 -6.21
N ARG A 65 6.22 5.30 -7.02
CA ARG A 65 6.92 6.58 -7.12
C ARG A 65 5.95 7.71 -7.55
N LEU A 66 5.14 7.45 -8.56
CA LEU A 66 4.17 8.40 -9.06
C LEU A 66 3.10 8.74 -8.02
N MET A 67 2.60 7.73 -7.32
CA MET A 67 1.61 7.96 -6.26
C MET A 67 2.17 8.75 -5.09
N LEU A 68 3.40 8.45 -4.67
CA LEU A 68 4.06 9.18 -3.59
C LEU A 68 4.44 10.61 -3.96
N GLN A 69 4.67 10.89 -5.25
CA GLN A 69 4.85 12.26 -5.71
C GLN A 69 3.60 13.10 -5.51
N GLN A 70 2.44 12.49 -5.73
CA GLN A 70 1.15 13.17 -5.56
C GLN A 70 0.72 13.22 -4.11
N ARG A 71 1.08 12.22 -3.32
CA ARG A 71 0.67 12.11 -1.93
C ARG A 71 1.78 11.48 -1.07
N PRO A 72 2.74 12.30 -0.60
CA PRO A 72 3.94 11.78 0.07
C PRO A 72 3.68 11.00 1.36
N GLY A 73 2.56 11.24 2.03
CA GLY A 73 2.23 10.57 3.29
C GLY A 73 1.38 9.32 3.16
N LEU A 74 1.11 8.85 1.94
CA LEU A 74 0.26 7.68 1.74
C LEU A 74 0.92 6.41 2.27
N PRO A 75 0.27 5.68 3.21
CA PRO A 75 0.80 4.38 3.63
C PRO A 75 0.69 3.36 2.51
N ILE A 76 1.79 2.67 2.24
CA ILE A 76 1.84 1.66 1.17
C ILE A 76 2.33 0.34 1.75
N ILE A 77 1.54 -0.71 1.55
CA ILE A 77 1.92 -2.09 1.83
C ILE A 77 2.29 -2.73 0.49
N VAL A 78 3.54 -3.13 0.37
CA VAL A 78 4.04 -3.79 -0.84
C VAL A 78 3.79 -5.28 -0.73
N ILE A 79 3.15 -5.83 -1.77
CA ILE A 79 2.91 -7.27 -1.88
C ILE A 79 3.98 -7.87 -2.79
N SER A 80 4.52 -9.02 -2.42
CA SER A 80 5.55 -9.68 -3.22
C SER A 80 5.34 -11.18 -3.26
N GLY A 81 5.33 -11.74 -4.46
CA GLY A 81 5.33 -13.18 -4.69
C GLY A 81 6.70 -13.81 -4.57
N ARG A 82 7.74 -13.02 -4.39
CA ARG A 82 9.11 -13.51 -4.26
C ARG A 82 9.54 -13.47 -2.80
N PRO A 83 10.24 -14.51 -2.30
CA PRO A 83 10.75 -14.53 -0.93
C PRO A 83 11.69 -13.35 -0.69
N ILE A 84 11.60 -12.77 0.51
CA ILE A 84 12.53 -11.73 0.95
C ILE A 84 13.93 -12.35 1.02
N GLY A 85 14.91 -11.70 0.38
CA GLY A 85 16.29 -12.18 0.37
C GLY A 85 16.58 -13.29 -0.62
N SER A 86 15.64 -13.68 -1.48
CA SER A 86 15.96 -14.55 -2.59
C SER A 86 16.67 -13.74 -3.68
N ASP A 87 17.94 -13.50 -3.46
CA ASP A 87 18.79 -12.97 -4.50
C ASP A 87 19.08 -14.09 -5.49
N ALA A 88 18.17 -14.28 -6.44
CA ALA A 88 18.57 -14.92 -7.67
C ALA A 88 19.69 -14.06 -8.23
N MET A 89 20.83 -14.64 -8.47
CA MET A 89 22.05 -13.93 -8.89
C MET A 89 21.76 -12.87 -9.94
N GLY A 90 22.04 -11.62 -9.61
CA GLY A 90 21.91 -10.50 -10.53
C GLY A 90 20.55 -9.82 -10.58
N GLU A 91 19.55 -10.26 -9.82
CA GLU A 91 18.27 -9.55 -9.75
C GLU A 91 18.35 -8.38 -8.75
N PRO A 92 17.81 -7.21 -9.11
CA PRO A 92 17.76 -6.09 -8.19
C PRO A 92 16.90 -6.42 -6.94
N ASP A 93 17.27 -5.82 -5.81
CA ASP A 93 16.49 -5.91 -4.59
C ASP A 93 15.29 -4.96 -4.67
N PHE A 94 14.23 -5.39 -5.33
CA PHE A 94 13.03 -4.58 -5.52
C PHE A 94 12.32 -4.23 -4.20
N LEU A 95 12.33 -5.17 -3.23
CA LEU A 95 11.74 -4.90 -1.92
C LEU A 95 12.50 -3.82 -1.17
N GLY A 96 13.83 -3.89 -1.19
CA GLY A 96 14.66 -2.86 -0.59
C GLY A 96 14.47 -1.50 -1.24
N MET A 97 14.32 -1.48 -2.56
CA MET A 97 14.01 -0.26 -3.30
C MET A 97 12.65 0.33 -2.89
N ALA A 98 11.64 -0.51 -2.74
CA ALA A 98 10.32 -0.07 -2.31
C ALA A 98 10.35 0.54 -0.92
N ILE A 99 11.08 -0.07 0.01
CA ILE A 99 11.26 0.45 1.35
C ILE A 99 11.96 1.81 1.32
N LYS A 100 13.00 1.95 0.52
CA LYS A 100 13.72 3.22 0.35
C LYS A 100 12.84 4.31 -0.24
N LEU A 101 11.90 3.94 -1.13
CA LEU A 101 10.96 4.89 -1.71
C LEU A 101 9.87 5.30 -0.72
N GLY A 102 9.63 4.54 0.34
CA GLY A 102 8.69 4.91 1.38
C GLY A 102 7.62 3.88 1.69
N ALA A 103 7.75 2.62 1.22
CA ALA A 103 6.83 1.57 1.63
C ALA A 103 6.90 1.36 3.14
N VAL A 104 5.74 1.31 3.78
CA VAL A 104 5.64 1.18 5.23
C VAL A 104 5.81 -0.27 5.65
N ARG A 105 5.31 -1.20 4.85
CA ARG A 105 5.32 -2.62 5.14
C ARG A 105 5.43 -3.45 3.88
N THR A 106 5.90 -4.68 4.05
CA THR A 106 5.89 -5.71 3.00
C THR A 106 5.01 -6.86 3.44
N LEU A 107 4.31 -7.48 2.48
CA LEU A 107 3.44 -8.62 2.71
C LEU A 107 3.80 -9.71 1.70
N PRO A 108 4.60 -10.71 2.10
CA PRO A 108 4.97 -11.80 1.19
C PRO A 108 3.78 -12.68 0.83
N LYS A 109 3.74 -13.14 -0.41
CA LYS A 109 2.75 -14.14 -0.85
C LYS A 109 3.36 -15.54 -0.69
N PRO A 110 2.61 -16.55 -0.29
CA PRO A 110 1.24 -16.46 0.20
C PRO A 110 1.17 -15.87 1.61
N PHE A 111 0.13 -15.12 1.90
CA PHE A 111 -0.09 -14.57 3.23
C PHE A 111 -1.36 -15.14 3.84
N ARG A 112 -1.43 -15.18 5.17
CA ARG A 112 -2.62 -15.59 5.90
C ARG A 112 -3.51 -14.37 6.16
N PRO A 113 -4.83 -14.56 6.33
CA PRO A 113 -5.73 -13.44 6.66
C PRO A 113 -5.28 -12.65 7.89
N VAL A 114 -4.76 -13.31 8.92
CA VAL A 114 -4.27 -12.61 10.11
C VAL A 114 -3.09 -11.69 9.80
N GLU A 115 -2.23 -12.07 8.88
CA GLU A 115 -1.10 -11.23 8.46
C GLU A 115 -1.57 -10.00 7.70
N LEU A 116 -2.57 -10.17 6.83
CA LEU A 116 -3.18 -9.06 6.10
C LEU A 116 -3.81 -8.04 7.05
N HIS A 117 -4.63 -8.52 7.99
CA HIS A 117 -5.30 -7.65 8.95
C HIS A 117 -4.32 -6.95 9.88
N ALA A 118 -3.27 -7.64 10.32
CA ALA A 118 -2.22 -7.04 11.14
C ALA A 118 -1.50 -5.92 10.41
N ALA A 119 -1.20 -6.11 9.12
CA ALA A 119 -0.55 -5.10 8.30
C ALA A 119 -1.42 -3.85 8.15
N VAL A 120 -2.70 -4.03 7.89
CA VAL A 120 -3.66 -2.92 7.76
C VAL A 120 -3.77 -2.15 9.07
N SER A 121 -3.99 -2.85 10.19
CA SER A 121 -4.16 -2.22 11.49
C SER A 121 -2.92 -1.41 11.87
N SER A 122 -1.75 -1.98 11.67
CA SER A 122 -0.48 -1.31 11.96
C SER A 122 -0.31 -0.01 11.15
N CYS A 123 -0.63 -0.04 9.87
CA CYS A 123 -0.50 1.14 9.00
C CYS A 123 -1.53 2.21 9.33
N LEU A 124 -2.76 1.83 9.62
CA LEU A 124 -3.81 2.79 9.96
C LEU A 124 -3.59 3.42 11.33
N GLU A 125 -3.09 2.66 12.30
CA GLU A 125 -2.73 3.19 13.62
C GLU A 125 -1.58 4.18 13.52
N ALA A 126 -0.55 3.87 12.77
CA ALA A 126 0.59 4.77 12.56
C ALA A 126 0.16 6.08 11.88
N ALA A 127 -0.70 6.01 10.87
CA ALA A 127 -1.23 7.17 10.20
C ALA A 127 -2.10 8.03 11.13
N LYS A 128 -2.88 7.39 11.99
CA LYS A 128 -3.72 8.06 12.98
C LYS A 128 -2.88 8.79 14.02
N GLU A 129 -1.82 8.17 14.53
CA GLU A 129 -0.90 8.79 15.49
C GLU A 129 -0.23 10.02 14.88
N THR A 130 0.25 9.91 13.64
CA THR A 130 0.85 11.03 12.91
C THR A 130 -0.14 12.18 12.73
N SER A 131 -1.39 11.86 12.41
CA SER A 131 -2.46 12.84 12.26
C SER A 131 -2.79 13.54 13.57
N LEU A 132 -2.81 12.80 14.68
CA LEU A 132 -3.04 13.37 16.02
C LEU A 132 -1.90 14.29 16.43
N ASP A 133 -0.66 13.91 16.18
CA ASP A 133 0.50 14.76 16.48
C ASP A 133 0.46 16.07 15.69
N ARG A 134 0.10 15.99 14.41
CA ARG A 134 -0.07 17.19 13.59
C ARG A 134 -1.22 18.06 14.06
N GLY A 135 -2.30 17.44 14.51
CA GLY A 135 -3.43 18.14 15.09
C GLY A 135 -3.07 18.90 16.36
N GLN A 136 -2.30 18.28 17.22
CA GLN A 136 -1.80 18.91 18.45
C GLN A 136 -0.89 20.10 18.15
N ASP A 137 0.02 19.95 17.21
CA ASP A 137 0.89 21.05 16.78
C ASP A 137 0.07 22.21 16.18
N GLY A 138 -0.94 21.87 15.40
CA GLY A 138 -1.88 22.85 14.84
C GLY A 138 -2.67 23.59 15.92
N ASP A 139 -3.13 22.89 16.93
CA ASP A 139 -3.88 23.46 18.05
C ASP A 139 -2.99 24.42 18.86
N ILE A 140 -1.75 24.05 19.12
CA ILE A 140 -0.79 24.91 19.82
C ILE A 140 -0.55 26.20 19.01
N ALA A 141 -0.36 26.05 17.71
CA ALA A 141 -0.15 27.20 16.82
C ALA A 141 -1.39 28.11 16.74
N SER A 142 -2.58 27.55 16.77
CA SER A 142 -3.83 28.31 16.72
C SER A 142 -4.22 28.91 18.07
N GLY A 143 -3.68 28.40 19.17
CA GLY A 143 -3.91 28.91 20.51
C GLY A 143 -3.10 30.15 20.87
N THR A 144 -2.19 30.52 19.99
CA THR A 144 -1.41 31.73 20.17
C THR A 144 -1.93 32.86 19.33
#